data_510ab074904a22c111820c40840e350b
#
_entry.id   510ab074904a22c111820c40840e350b
#
_cell.length_a   1.000
_cell.length_b   1.000
_cell.length_c   1.000
_cell.angle_alpha   90.00
_cell.angle_beta   90.00
_cell.angle_gamma   90.00
#
_symmetry.space_group_name_H-M   'P 1'
#
loop_
_entity.id
_entity.type
_entity.pdbx_description
1 polymer ?
#
loop_
_entity_poly.entity_id
_entity_poly.type
_entity_poly.pdbx_seq_one_letter_code
_entity_poly.pdbx_strand_id
1 'polypeptide(L)'
;MRTPDGTNERAGRFGRTFRVRRFARRERGSQLIELAITLPIILMLLGATAEFARFFYTYTTLTNAVRSGARHASKWEIGSSWTIPETQSMVVYGDYSDTSHGPILPGLSTANVKVTANGPSPHAIQSVTVSIVGYQYQPLFDLGKLTGIPALSLKIDMNASATMKQLFNGPIMT
;
A
#
# COMPACT_ATOMS: atom_id res chain seq x y z
N MET A 1 14.10 -102.66 27.01
CA MET A 1 12.82 -102.70 26.28
C MET A 1 12.27 -101.29 26.10
N ARG A 2 12.14 -100.84 24.83
CA ARG A 2 11.36 -99.72 24.30
C ARG A 2 11.61 -98.27 24.75
N THR A 3 12.21 -97.54 23.90
CA THR A 3 11.94 -96.15 23.58
C THR A 3 10.47 -95.93 23.24
N PRO A 4 9.92 -94.73 23.03
CA PRO A 4 10.50 -93.61 22.29
C PRO A 4 10.08 -92.24 22.76
N ASP A 5 10.78 -91.28 22.26
CA ASP A 5 10.32 -90.23 21.34
C ASP A 5 9.50 -89.06 21.91
N GLY A 6 9.94 -87.92 21.74
CA GLY A 6 9.31 -86.67 22.09
C GLY A 6 9.91 -85.48 21.33
N THR A 7 9.44 -85.31 20.14
CA THR A 7 9.77 -84.34 19.18
C THR A 7 9.68 -82.91 19.70
N ASN A 8 10.70 -82.22 19.42
CA ASN A 8 10.98 -80.82 19.61
C ASN A 8 10.24 -79.95 18.56
N GLU A 9 9.30 -79.13 18.96
CA GLU A 9 8.79 -78.03 18.14
C GLU A 9 9.07 -76.69 18.81
N ARG A 10 10.20 -76.12 18.44
CA ARG A 10 10.46 -74.75 18.60
C ARG A 10 10.22 -74.06 17.24
N ALA A 11 8.98 -73.75 16.97
CA ALA A 11 8.64 -72.87 15.84
C ALA A 11 8.90 -71.41 16.19
N GLY A 12 9.73 -70.76 15.36
CA GLY A 12 10.23 -69.46 15.53
C GLY A 12 9.18 -68.31 15.44
N ARG A 13 9.31 -67.44 16.35
CA ARG A 13 8.75 -66.09 16.26
C ARG A 13 9.88 -65.10 16.01
N PHE A 14 10.35 -65.08 14.76
CA PHE A 14 11.24 -64.01 14.30
C PHE A 14 10.54 -63.25 13.18
N GLY A 15 10.42 -61.99 13.41
CA GLY A 15 10.32 -61.04 12.30
C GLY A 15 8.98 -60.37 12.06
N ARG A 16 8.70 -59.30 12.79
CA ARG A 16 7.76 -58.25 12.30
C ARG A 16 7.85 -56.92 13.06
N THR A 17 9.00 -56.33 13.30
CA THR A 17 9.06 -55.03 13.95
C THR A 17 10.03 -54.02 13.31
N PHE A 18 10.49 -54.26 12.07
CA PHE A 18 11.53 -53.40 11.49
C PHE A 18 11.11 -52.56 10.28
N ARG A 19 9.82 -52.50 9.93
CA ARG A 19 9.40 -51.72 8.72
C ARG A 19 8.73 -50.39 8.95
N VAL A 20 8.30 -50.06 10.15
CA VAL A 20 7.49 -48.85 10.36
C VAL A 20 8.33 -47.56 10.51
N ARG A 21 9.57 -47.65 10.94
CA ARG A 21 10.42 -46.48 11.20
C ARG A 21 10.99 -45.80 9.96
N ARG A 22 11.05 -46.46 8.82
CA ARG A 22 11.61 -45.87 7.58
C ARG A 22 10.61 -45.01 6.81
N PHE A 23 9.32 -45.24 6.94
CA PHE A 23 8.29 -44.45 6.26
C PHE A 23 8.12 -43.07 6.86
N ALA A 24 8.07 -42.96 8.19
CA ALA A 24 7.91 -41.64 8.87
C ALA A 24 9.07 -40.66 8.64
N ARG A 25 10.27 -41.16 8.31
CA ARG A 25 11.42 -40.31 7.99
C ARG A 25 11.40 -39.75 6.54
N ARG A 26 10.77 -40.50 5.62
CA ARG A 26 10.58 -40.07 4.22
C ARG A 26 9.47 -39.01 4.08
N GLU A 27 8.39 -39.13 4.83
CA GLU A 27 7.28 -38.19 4.81
C GLU A 27 7.70 -36.81 5.33
N ARG A 28 8.49 -36.75 6.40
CA ARG A 28 9.03 -35.47 6.92
C ARG A 28 9.94 -34.75 5.92
N GLY A 29 10.73 -35.49 5.14
CA GLY A 29 11.58 -34.91 4.09
C GLY A 29 10.76 -34.35 2.93
N SER A 30 9.68 -35.04 2.53
CA SER A 30 8.78 -34.56 1.47
C SER A 30 8.05 -33.27 1.86
N GLN A 31 7.55 -33.18 3.09
CA GLN A 31 6.89 -31.99 3.64
C GLN A 31 7.82 -30.77 3.69
N LEU A 32 9.11 -30.97 4.01
CA LEU A 32 10.09 -29.88 4.01
C LEU A 32 10.36 -29.34 2.60
N ILE A 33 10.41 -30.22 1.59
CA ILE A 33 10.58 -29.81 0.20
C ILE A 33 9.35 -29.06 -0.30
N GLU A 34 8.15 -29.53 0.02
CA GLU A 34 6.89 -28.85 -0.31
C GLU A 34 6.82 -27.47 0.33
N LEU A 35 7.17 -27.34 1.62
CA LEU A 35 7.24 -26.07 2.32
C LEU A 35 8.28 -25.14 1.68
N ALA A 36 9.45 -25.65 1.31
CA ALA A 36 10.51 -24.86 0.71
C ALA A 36 10.11 -24.26 -0.65
N ILE A 37 9.24 -24.94 -1.40
CA ILE A 37 8.72 -24.44 -2.68
C ILE A 37 7.53 -23.50 -2.45
N THR A 38 6.67 -23.80 -1.50
CA THR A 38 5.43 -23.05 -1.24
C THR A 38 5.70 -21.73 -0.51
N LEU A 39 6.69 -21.71 0.40
CA LEU A 39 7.00 -20.55 1.22
C LEU A 39 7.33 -19.29 0.39
N PRO A 40 8.18 -19.33 -0.64
CA PRO A 40 8.45 -18.16 -1.48
C PRO A 40 7.19 -17.61 -2.16
N ILE A 41 6.28 -18.47 -2.60
CA ILE A 41 5.03 -18.09 -3.24
C ILE A 41 4.11 -17.37 -2.25
N ILE A 42 3.97 -17.91 -1.04
CA ILE A 42 3.17 -17.29 0.02
C ILE A 42 3.76 -15.93 0.40
N LEU A 43 5.08 -15.83 0.56
CA LEU A 43 5.74 -14.56 0.89
C LEU A 43 5.54 -13.50 -0.22
N MET A 44 5.59 -13.91 -1.48
CA MET A 44 5.31 -13.03 -2.60
C MET A 44 3.85 -12.52 -2.58
N LEU A 45 2.88 -13.38 -2.31
CA LEU A 45 1.47 -13.01 -2.19
C LEU A 45 1.22 -12.07 -1.01
N LEU A 46 1.83 -12.33 0.15
CA LEU A 46 1.75 -11.45 1.31
C LEU A 46 2.38 -10.07 1.00
N GLY A 47 3.53 -10.04 0.37
CA GLY A 47 4.19 -8.81 -0.05
C GLY A 47 3.34 -8.00 -1.02
N ALA A 48 2.75 -8.65 -2.02
CA ALA A 48 1.84 -8.00 -2.95
C ALA A 48 0.60 -7.42 -2.25
N THR A 49 -0.01 -8.18 -1.33
CA THR A 49 -1.18 -7.72 -0.55
C THR A 49 -0.83 -6.50 0.31
N ALA A 50 0.31 -6.52 0.98
CA ALA A 50 0.78 -5.40 1.79
C ALA A 50 1.04 -4.14 0.94
N GLU A 51 1.61 -4.32 -0.26
CA GLU A 51 1.87 -3.23 -1.18
C GLU A 51 0.58 -2.61 -1.72
N PHE A 52 -0.43 -3.41 -2.06
CA PHE A 52 -1.76 -2.91 -2.43
C PHE A 52 -2.42 -2.12 -1.30
N ALA A 53 -2.37 -2.62 -0.08
CA ALA A 53 -2.92 -1.91 1.08
C ALA A 53 -2.26 -0.52 1.25
N ARG A 54 -0.95 -0.45 1.07
CA ARG A 54 -0.18 0.80 1.13
C ARG A 54 -0.53 1.76 -0.01
N PHE A 55 -0.69 1.23 -1.21
CA PHE A 55 -1.15 2.00 -2.37
C PHE A 55 -2.51 2.66 -2.11
N PHE A 56 -3.49 1.89 -1.63
CA PHE A 56 -4.80 2.42 -1.26
C PHE A 56 -4.74 3.44 -0.14
N TYR A 57 -3.92 3.20 0.88
CA TYR A 57 -3.69 4.17 1.95
C TYR A 57 -3.16 5.49 1.38
N THR A 58 -2.16 5.45 0.53
CA THR A 58 -1.61 6.64 -0.13
C THR A 58 -2.67 7.37 -0.96
N TYR A 59 -3.43 6.64 -1.77
CA TYR A 59 -4.50 7.22 -2.59
C TYR A 59 -5.58 7.90 -1.76
N THR A 60 -6.05 7.25 -0.69
CA THR A 60 -7.06 7.84 0.22
C THR A 60 -6.52 9.06 0.95
N THR A 61 -5.25 9.04 1.36
CA THR A 61 -4.59 10.18 1.99
C THR A 61 -4.50 11.37 1.03
N LEU A 62 -4.06 11.16 -0.22
CA LEU A 62 -4.05 12.21 -1.25
C LEU A 62 -5.44 12.79 -1.49
N THR A 63 -6.45 11.93 -1.61
CA THR A 63 -7.85 12.35 -1.84
C THR A 63 -8.38 13.19 -0.67
N ASN A 64 -8.06 12.81 0.55
CA ASN A 64 -8.47 13.56 1.74
C ASN A 64 -7.73 14.89 1.84
N ALA A 65 -6.44 14.92 1.51
CA ALA A 65 -5.62 16.12 1.50
C ALA A 65 -6.14 17.16 0.50
N VAL A 66 -6.45 16.77 -0.75
CA VAL A 66 -7.01 17.72 -1.73
C VAL A 66 -8.39 18.22 -1.33
N ARG A 67 -9.22 17.39 -0.67
CA ARG A 67 -10.53 17.81 -0.13
C ARG A 67 -10.36 18.84 1.00
N SER A 68 -9.41 18.62 1.91
CA SER A 68 -9.08 19.58 2.97
C SER A 68 -8.59 20.91 2.36
N GLY A 69 -7.68 20.87 1.41
CA GLY A 69 -7.20 22.05 0.71
C GLY A 69 -8.30 22.79 -0.05
N ALA A 70 -9.16 22.05 -0.77
CA ALA A 70 -10.29 22.66 -1.49
C ALA A 70 -11.28 23.32 -0.53
N ARG A 71 -11.53 22.72 0.64
CA ARG A 71 -12.37 23.32 1.70
C ARG A 71 -11.72 24.56 2.27
N HIS A 72 -10.41 24.56 2.48
CA HIS A 72 -9.69 25.73 2.96
C HIS A 72 -9.80 26.86 1.91
N ALA A 73 -9.43 26.58 0.66
CA ALA A 73 -9.45 27.54 -0.42
C ALA A 73 -10.87 28.11 -0.71
N SER A 74 -11.93 27.33 -0.51
CA SER A 74 -13.30 27.78 -0.78
C SER A 74 -13.84 28.80 0.22
N LYS A 75 -13.20 28.94 1.39
CA LYS A 75 -13.61 29.88 2.45
C LYS A 75 -13.00 31.27 2.29
N TRP A 76 -11.93 31.38 1.54
CA TRP A 76 -11.14 32.60 1.42
C TRP A 76 -11.12 33.12 0.01
N GLU A 77 -10.82 34.41 -0.15
CA GLU A 77 -10.67 35.06 -1.47
C GLU A 77 -9.44 34.48 -2.19
N ILE A 78 -9.67 33.85 -3.33
CA ILE A 78 -8.60 33.33 -4.19
C ILE A 78 -8.05 34.48 -5.05
N GLY A 79 -6.94 34.97 -4.70
CA GLY A 79 -6.29 36.11 -5.32
C GLY A 79 -5.44 36.85 -4.31
N SER A 80 -5.71 36.61 -3.04
CA SER A 80 -4.82 37.05 -1.97
C SER A 80 -3.49 36.28 -2.06
N SER A 81 -2.39 37.00 -1.86
CA SER A 81 -1.02 36.45 -1.97
C SER A 81 -0.75 35.25 -1.03
N TRP A 82 -1.55 35.08 0.01
CA TRP A 82 -1.39 34.06 1.03
C TRP A 82 -2.31 32.83 0.84
N THR A 83 -3.47 32.95 0.20
CA THR A 83 -4.46 31.85 0.08
C THR A 83 -3.91 30.63 -0.66
N ILE A 84 -3.18 30.84 -1.75
CA ILE A 84 -2.60 29.73 -2.53
C ILE A 84 -1.50 29.02 -1.76
N PRO A 85 -0.47 29.71 -1.21
CA PRO A 85 0.57 29.07 -0.39
C PRO A 85 0.02 28.32 0.82
N GLU A 86 -0.95 28.88 1.55
CA GLU A 86 -1.58 28.23 2.69
C GLU A 86 -2.37 27.00 2.27
N THR A 87 -3.11 27.08 1.16
CA THR A 87 -3.82 25.91 0.61
C THR A 87 -2.84 24.80 0.23
N GLN A 88 -1.72 25.15 -0.39
CA GLN A 88 -0.66 24.17 -0.71
C GLN A 88 -0.07 23.55 0.56
N SER A 89 0.21 24.36 1.58
CA SER A 89 0.69 23.88 2.88
C SER A 89 -0.31 22.95 3.54
N MET A 90 -1.59 23.30 3.54
CA MET A 90 -2.68 22.48 4.06
C MET A 90 -2.75 21.11 3.37
N VAL A 91 -2.52 21.03 2.06
CA VAL A 91 -2.50 19.77 1.31
C VAL A 91 -1.27 18.94 1.62
N VAL A 92 -0.10 19.57 1.73
CA VAL A 92 1.18 18.87 1.88
C VAL A 92 1.46 18.46 3.32
N TYR A 93 1.16 19.33 4.26
CA TYR A 93 1.52 19.15 5.68
C TYR A 93 0.31 18.83 6.57
N GLY A 94 -0.91 18.98 6.04
CA GLY A 94 -2.14 18.83 6.83
C GLY A 94 -2.48 20.04 7.70
N ASP A 95 -1.58 21.02 7.74
CA ASP A 95 -1.74 22.29 8.44
C ASP A 95 -1.21 23.42 7.55
N TYR A 96 -1.87 24.59 7.61
CA TYR A 96 -1.42 25.78 6.86
C TYR A 96 -0.44 26.64 7.65
N SER A 97 -0.41 26.51 8.98
CA SER A 97 0.41 27.32 9.89
C SER A 97 1.65 26.60 10.40
N ASP A 98 1.60 25.29 10.54
CA ASP A 98 2.70 24.47 11.06
C ASP A 98 3.18 23.44 10.03
N THR A 99 4.34 23.70 9.44
CA THR A 99 5.01 22.82 8.47
C THR A 99 6.17 22.01 9.10
N SER A 100 6.33 22.09 10.41
CA SER A 100 7.46 21.47 11.14
C SER A 100 7.40 19.94 11.12
N HIS A 101 6.18 19.37 10.98
CA HIS A 101 5.96 17.92 11.03
C HIS A 101 6.36 17.18 9.74
N GLY A 102 6.77 17.92 8.71
CA GLY A 102 7.07 17.35 7.40
C GLY A 102 5.82 16.95 6.60
N PRO A 103 5.99 16.55 5.33
CA PRO A 103 4.87 16.22 4.45
C PRO A 103 4.11 14.98 4.92
N ILE A 104 2.78 14.97 4.75
CA ILE A 104 1.90 13.83 5.10
C ILE A 104 2.23 12.55 4.34
N LEU A 105 2.87 12.68 3.18
CA LEU A 105 3.35 11.55 2.38
C LEU A 105 4.78 11.82 1.90
N PRO A 106 5.65 10.80 1.93
CA PRO A 106 7.00 10.94 1.41
C PRO A 106 7.01 11.36 -0.06
N GLY A 107 7.79 12.39 -0.40
CA GLY A 107 7.91 12.89 -1.77
C GLY A 107 6.80 13.84 -2.23
N LEU A 108 5.80 14.12 -1.41
CA LEU A 108 4.81 15.14 -1.68
C LEU A 108 5.39 16.52 -1.36
N SER A 109 5.24 17.47 -2.27
CA SER A 109 5.72 18.85 -2.13
C SER A 109 4.66 19.84 -2.60
N THR A 110 4.81 21.10 -2.21
CA THR A 110 3.92 22.19 -2.65
C THR A 110 3.93 22.37 -4.17
N ALA A 111 5.02 22.03 -4.85
CA ALA A 111 5.12 22.05 -6.31
C ALA A 111 4.17 21.06 -7.01
N ASN A 112 3.79 19.97 -6.33
CA ASN A 112 2.82 19.00 -6.84
C ASN A 112 1.37 19.53 -6.74
N VAL A 113 1.11 20.57 -5.95
CA VAL A 113 -0.25 21.05 -5.66
C VAL A 113 -0.58 22.22 -6.56
N LYS A 114 -1.63 22.07 -7.37
CA LYS A 114 -2.19 23.13 -8.21
C LYS A 114 -3.53 23.57 -7.65
N VAL A 115 -3.69 24.88 -7.48
CA VAL A 115 -4.95 25.52 -7.07
C VAL A 115 -5.46 26.32 -8.25
N THR A 116 -6.67 26.03 -8.71
CA THR A 116 -7.29 26.67 -9.86
C THR A 116 -8.65 27.22 -9.46
N ALA A 117 -8.83 28.52 -9.71
CA ALA A 117 -10.11 29.18 -9.55
C ALA A 117 -10.90 29.09 -10.86
N ASN A 118 -12.17 28.75 -10.78
CA ASN A 118 -13.06 28.65 -11.93
C ASN A 118 -14.22 29.65 -11.75
N GLY A 119 -14.39 30.52 -12.72
CA GLY A 119 -15.43 31.53 -12.71
C GLY A 119 -15.41 32.38 -13.99
N PRO A 120 -16.45 33.16 -14.26
CA PRO A 120 -16.55 34.03 -15.46
C PRO A 120 -15.57 35.21 -15.43
N SER A 121 -15.07 35.56 -14.25
CA SER A 121 -14.04 36.60 -14.10
C SER A 121 -13.21 36.34 -12.83
N PRO A 122 -12.02 36.99 -12.69
CA PRO A 122 -11.21 36.87 -11.49
C PRO A 122 -11.94 37.27 -10.18
N HIS A 123 -12.96 38.12 -10.31
CA HIS A 123 -13.78 38.64 -9.20
C HIS A 123 -15.10 37.90 -9.02
N ALA A 124 -15.43 36.94 -9.91
CA ALA A 124 -16.66 36.16 -9.85
C ALA A 124 -16.32 34.66 -9.87
N ILE A 125 -15.49 34.23 -8.90
CA ILE A 125 -15.07 32.85 -8.75
C ILE A 125 -16.26 32.05 -8.20
N GLN A 126 -16.64 31.01 -8.92
CA GLN A 126 -17.75 30.13 -8.54
C GLN A 126 -17.29 28.87 -7.85
N SER A 127 -16.12 28.36 -8.21
CA SER A 127 -15.56 27.15 -7.64
C SER A 127 -14.03 27.16 -7.64
N VAL A 128 -13.48 26.39 -6.72
CA VAL A 128 -12.05 26.17 -6.59
C VAL A 128 -11.75 24.70 -6.79
N THR A 129 -10.79 24.44 -7.63
CA THR A 129 -10.25 23.10 -7.84
C THR A 129 -8.83 23.02 -7.29
N VAL A 130 -8.61 22.12 -6.37
CA VAL A 130 -7.29 21.76 -5.87
C VAL A 130 -6.93 20.39 -6.41
N SER A 131 -5.77 20.27 -7.02
CA SER A 131 -5.29 19.03 -7.63
C SER A 131 -3.84 18.76 -7.27
N ILE A 132 -3.52 17.48 -7.07
CA ILE A 132 -2.15 16.99 -6.98
C ILE A 132 -1.79 16.38 -8.33
N VAL A 133 -0.66 16.81 -8.89
CA VAL A 133 -0.17 16.39 -10.19
C VAL A 133 1.31 16.01 -10.08
N GLY A 134 1.67 14.91 -10.73
CA GLY A 134 3.06 14.47 -10.78
C GLY A 134 3.57 13.88 -9.47
N TYR A 135 2.69 13.46 -8.55
CA TYR A 135 3.09 12.68 -7.40
C TYR A 135 3.27 11.22 -7.81
N GLN A 136 4.47 10.69 -7.64
CA GLN A 136 4.80 9.33 -7.99
C GLN A 136 4.80 8.43 -6.75
N TYR A 137 3.97 7.40 -6.77
CA TYR A 137 3.97 6.38 -5.72
C TYR A 137 5.30 5.63 -5.70
N GLN A 138 5.86 5.46 -4.51
CA GLN A 138 7.10 4.70 -4.31
C GLN A 138 6.81 3.40 -3.58
N PRO A 139 6.83 2.26 -4.29
CA PRO A 139 6.62 0.96 -3.67
C PRO A 139 7.78 0.59 -2.75
N LEU A 140 7.48 -0.11 -1.65
CA LEU A 140 8.49 -0.75 -0.79
C LEU A 140 9.08 -1.97 -1.47
N PHE A 141 8.21 -2.77 -2.08
CA PHE A 141 8.57 -3.96 -2.83
C PHE A 141 8.37 -3.68 -4.32
N ASP A 142 9.42 -3.23 -4.98
CA ASP A 142 9.40 -3.04 -6.43
C ASP A 142 9.53 -4.42 -7.12
N LEU A 143 8.37 -5.02 -7.41
CA LEU A 143 8.30 -6.31 -8.12
C LEU A 143 8.96 -6.25 -9.49
N GLY A 144 8.98 -5.08 -10.13
CA GLY A 144 9.68 -4.88 -11.39
C GLY A 144 11.19 -5.07 -11.26
N LYS A 145 11.78 -4.60 -10.16
CA LYS A 145 13.21 -4.82 -9.86
C LYS A 145 13.51 -6.25 -9.43
N LEU A 146 12.61 -6.87 -8.63
CA LEU A 146 12.80 -8.22 -8.14
C LEU A 146 12.73 -9.28 -9.25
N THR A 147 11.80 -9.10 -10.20
CA THR A 147 11.54 -10.05 -11.28
C THR A 147 12.28 -9.72 -12.57
N GLY A 148 12.88 -8.53 -12.67
CA GLY A 148 13.46 -8.02 -13.92
C GLY A 148 12.42 -7.65 -14.99
N ILE A 149 11.15 -7.58 -14.65
CA ILE A 149 10.04 -7.22 -15.53
C ILE A 149 9.54 -5.82 -15.17
N PRO A 150 9.89 -4.76 -15.91
CA PRO A 150 9.50 -3.37 -15.59
C PRO A 150 7.98 -3.16 -15.49
N ALA A 151 7.20 -3.94 -16.25
CA ALA A 151 5.73 -3.87 -16.23
C ALA A 151 5.10 -4.24 -14.87
N LEU A 152 5.85 -4.91 -13.98
CA LEU A 152 5.39 -5.25 -12.63
C LEU A 152 5.79 -4.18 -11.59
N SER A 153 6.43 -3.10 -12.01
CA SER A 153 6.72 -1.98 -11.11
C SER A 153 5.45 -1.19 -10.81
N LEU A 154 5.17 -0.98 -9.54
CA LEU A 154 4.04 -0.16 -9.05
C LEU A 154 4.41 1.33 -8.94
N LYS A 155 5.45 1.79 -9.62
CA LYS A 155 5.73 3.22 -9.77
C LYS A 155 4.70 3.85 -10.68
N ILE A 156 3.62 4.33 -10.10
CA ILE A 156 2.48 4.90 -10.81
C ILE A 156 2.31 6.35 -10.38
N ASP A 157 2.04 7.22 -11.36
CA ASP A 157 1.68 8.61 -11.08
C ASP A 157 0.27 8.64 -10.48
N MET A 158 0.17 9.19 -9.28
CA MET A 158 -1.09 9.36 -8.58
C MET A 158 -1.55 10.80 -8.71
N ASN A 159 -2.72 10.98 -9.31
CA ASN A 159 -3.37 12.26 -9.43
C ASN A 159 -4.65 12.25 -8.59
N ALA A 160 -4.84 13.28 -7.80
CA ALA A 160 -6.05 13.49 -7.02
C ALA A 160 -6.55 14.92 -7.23
N SER A 161 -7.85 15.10 -7.30
CA SER A 161 -8.44 16.44 -7.43
C SER A 161 -9.74 16.54 -6.66
N ALA A 162 -10.02 17.73 -6.15
CA ALA A 162 -11.28 18.06 -5.51
C ALA A 162 -11.72 19.46 -5.90
N THR A 163 -12.98 19.62 -6.26
CA THR A 163 -13.59 20.89 -6.60
C THR A 163 -14.66 21.22 -5.56
N MET A 164 -14.62 22.45 -5.05
CA MET A 164 -15.62 22.97 -4.12
C MET A 164 -16.15 24.30 -4.61
N LYS A 165 -17.43 24.54 -4.34
CA LYS A 165 -18.06 25.83 -4.61
C LYS A 165 -17.45 26.89 -3.70
N GLN A 166 -17.17 28.08 -4.25
CA GLN A 166 -16.69 29.21 -3.48
C GLN A 166 -17.78 29.67 -2.52
N LEU A 167 -17.44 29.77 -1.25
CA LEU A 167 -18.37 30.23 -0.19
C LEU A 167 -18.23 31.72 0.05
N PHE A 168 -17.03 32.27 -0.18
CA PHE A 168 -16.78 33.69 -0.05
C PHE A 168 -17.24 34.40 -1.32
N ASN A 169 -18.30 35.13 -1.20
CA ASN A 169 -18.88 35.95 -2.27
C ASN A 169 -19.04 37.41 -1.78
N GLY A 170 -18.08 37.86 -0.98
CA GLY A 170 -18.08 39.22 -0.46
C GLY A 170 -17.83 40.28 -1.55
N PRO A 171 -18.45 41.47 -1.47
CA PRO A 171 -18.07 42.57 -2.30
C PRO A 171 -16.61 42.96 -1.99
N ILE A 172 -15.83 43.20 -3.03
CA ILE A 172 -14.49 43.76 -2.90
C ILE A 172 -14.65 45.10 -2.21
N MET A 173 -14.17 45.24 -0.98
CA MET A 173 -14.02 46.55 -0.38
C MET A 173 -12.92 47.27 -1.20
N THR A 174 -13.36 48.17 -2.04
CA THR A 174 -12.50 49.13 -2.74
C THR A 174 -11.99 50.18 -1.76
#